data_cf533684066e7fa164f60925575913cb
#
_entry.id   cf533684066e7fa164f60925575913cb
#
_cell.length_a   1.000
_cell.length_b   1.000
_cell.length_c   1.000
_cell.angle_alpha   90.00
_cell.angle_beta   90.00
_cell.angle_gamma   90.00
#
_symmetry.space_group_name_H-M   'P 1'
#
loop_
_entity.id
_entity.type
_entity.pdbx_description
1 polymer ?
#
loop_
_entity_poly.entity_id
_entity_poly.type
_entity_poly.pdbx_seq_one_letter_code
_entity_poly.pdbx_strand_id
1 'polypeptide(L)' 'VKALITGVTGQDGSYLAEHLTDLGWDVWGMLRGQRHPKRAWLQGLVPGMHLLAGDLLDQSSLQHVLTEAEPDV' A
#
# COMPACT_ATOMS: atom_id res chain seq x y z
N VAL A 1 0.44 4.37 -14.33
CA VAL A 1 -0.65 4.60 -13.38
C VAL A 1 -0.16 4.28 -11.97
N LYS A 2 -0.47 5.15 -11.06
CA LYS A 2 -0.06 5.02 -9.66
C LYS A 2 -1.30 4.74 -8.80
N ALA A 3 -1.30 3.63 -8.08
CA ALA A 3 -2.42 3.19 -7.26
C ALA A 3 -2.03 3.15 -5.78
N LEU A 4 -2.94 3.59 -4.93
CA LEU A 4 -2.80 3.45 -3.48
C LEU A 4 -3.85 2.48 -2.97
N ILE A 5 -3.43 1.45 -2.25
CA ILE A 5 -4.32 0.44 -1.70
C ILE A 5 -4.34 0.56 -0.18
N THR A 6 -5.50 0.86 0.38
CA THR A 6 -5.72 0.75 1.82
C THR A 6 -6.13 -0.70 2.12
N GLY A 7 -5.81 -1.18 3.32
CA GLY A 7 -6.11 -2.57 3.66
C GLY A 7 -5.28 -3.58 2.87
N VAL A 8 -4.08 -3.20 2.46
CA VAL A 8 -3.19 -4.04 1.65
C VAL A 8 -2.78 -5.33 2.38
N THR A 9 -2.89 -5.36 3.71
CA THR A 9 -2.59 -6.54 4.50
C THR A 9 -3.71 -7.59 4.45
N GLY A 10 -4.90 -7.22 3.95
CA GLY A 10 -5.99 -8.16 3.76
C GLY A 10 -5.78 -9.01 2.53
N GLN A 11 -6.53 -10.12 2.44
CA GLN A 11 -6.40 -11.05 1.33
C GLN A 11 -6.72 -10.36 -0.01
N ASP A 12 -7.84 -9.65 -0.08
CA ASP A 12 -8.26 -8.99 -1.32
C ASP A 12 -7.29 -7.87 -1.71
N GLY A 13 -6.82 -7.09 -0.72
CA GLY A 13 -5.89 -5.99 -0.98
C GLY A 13 -4.53 -6.49 -1.48
N SER A 14 -4.02 -7.58 -0.93
CA SER A 14 -2.74 -8.13 -1.37
C SER A 14 -2.84 -8.74 -2.77
N TYR A 15 -3.95 -9.41 -3.10
CA TYR A 15 -4.18 -9.92 -4.45
C TYR A 15 -4.30 -8.80 -5.47
N LEU A 16 -5.01 -7.74 -5.12
CA LEU A 16 -5.13 -6.57 -6.00
C LEU A 16 -3.76 -5.94 -6.25
N ALA A 17 -2.95 -5.80 -5.21
CA ALA A 17 -1.60 -5.23 -5.35
C ALA A 17 -0.74 -6.06 -6.29
N GLU A 18 -0.79 -7.38 -6.15
CA GLU A 18 -0.05 -8.29 -7.01
C GLU A 18 -0.51 -8.16 -8.47
N HIS A 19 -1.82 -8.13 -8.69
CA HIS A 19 -2.38 -8.01 -10.02
C HIS A 19 -1.99 -6.69 -10.69
N LEU A 20 -2.12 -5.57 -9.98
CA LEU A 20 -1.78 -4.26 -10.55
C LEU A 20 -0.28 -4.15 -10.82
N THR A 21 0.56 -4.74 -9.97
CA THR A 21 1.99 -4.75 -10.20
C THR A 21 2.34 -5.54 -11.45
N ASP A 22 1.67 -6.66 -11.69
CA ASP A 22 1.84 -7.45 -12.90
C ASP A 22 1.43 -6.67 -14.16
N LEU A 23 0.47 -5.75 -14.03
CA LEU A 23 0.07 -4.88 -15.13
C LEU A 23 1.05 -3.72 -15.37
N GLY A 24 2.10 -3.61 -14.57
CA GLY A 24 3.07 -2.53 -14.70
C GLY A 24 2.70 -1.24 -13.99
N TRP A 25 1.69 -1.27 -13.10
CA TRP A 25 1.30 -0.10 -12.32
C TRP A 25 2.29 0.14 -11.18
N ASP A 26 2.44 1.41 -10.79
CA ASP A 26 3.21 1.79 -9.61
C ASP A 26 2.28 1.69 -8.40
N VAL A 27 2.48 0.65 -7.58
CA VAL A 27 1.55 0.31 -6.50
C VAL A 27 2.12 0.73 -5.14
N TRP A 28 1.31 1.45 -4.39
CA TRP A 28 1.60 1.89 -3.04
C TRP A 28 0.58 1.27 -2.09
N GLY A 29 1.06 0.70 -0.99
CA GLY A 29 0.21 0.08 0.01
C GLY A 29 0.30 0.82 1.33
N MET A 30 -0.83 0.99 2.01
CA MET A 30 -0.87 1.61 3.34
C MET A 30 -0.96 0.54 4.41
N LEU A 31 -0.02 0.59 5.35
CA LEU A 31 0.02 -0.30 6.51
C LEU A 31 -0.30 0.48 7.77
N ARG A 32 -0.98 -0.15 8.70
CA ARG A 32 -1.22 0.43 10.02
C ARG A 32 0.05 0.26 10.87
N GLY A 33 0.91 1.28 10.86
CA GLY A 33 2.17 1.27 11.60
C GLY A 33 3.34 0.72 10.79
N GLN A 34 4.55 1.18 11.14
CA GLN A 34 5.76 0.83 10.41
C GLN A 34 6.25 -0.59 10.70
N ARG A 35 5.87 -1.14 11.85
CA ARG A 35 6.30 -2.46 12.29
C ARG A 35 5.20 -3.49 12.16
N HIS A 36 4.35 -3.34 11.14
CA HIS A 36 3.27 -4.30 10.93
C HIS A 36 3.86 -5.70 10.67
N PRO A 37 3.32 -6.76 11.31
CA PRO A 37 3.86 -8.11 11.17
C PRO A 37 3.91 -8.63 9.73
N LYS A 38 2.98 -8.16 8.90
CA LYS A 38 2.89 -8.61 7.51
C LYS A 38 3.72 -7.80 6.52
N ARG A 39 4.49 -6.81 7.01
CA ARG A 39 5.28 -5.97 6.12
C ARG A 39 6.28 -6.77 5.29
N ALA A 40 7.05 -7.62 5.94
CA ALA A 40 8.04 -8.45 5.24
C ALA A 40 7.37 -9.44 4.28
N TRP A 41 6.23 -9.99 4.69
CA TRP A 41 5.46 -10.90 3.85
C TRP A 41 4.99 -10.20 2.57
N LEU A 42 4.45 -8.98 2.70
CA LEU A 42 3.99 -8.20 1.56
C LEU A 42 5.15 -7.83 0.62
N GLN A 43 6.29 -7.46 1.18
CA GLN A 43 7.46 -7.13 0.38
C GLN A 43 7.97 -8.32 -0.42
N GLY A 44 7.85 -9.52 0.14
CA GLY A 44 8.19 -10.74 -0.56
C GLY A 44 7.15 -11.13 -1.62
N LEU A 45 5.87 -10.90 -1.33
CA LEU A 45 4.78 -11.26 -2.24
C LEU A 45 4.72 -10.31 -3.44
N VAL A 46 4.91 -9.02 -3.21
CA VAL A 46 4.83 -7.99 -4.25
C VAL A 46 6.11 -7.16 -4.24
N PRO A 47 7.20 -7.67 -4.82
CA PRO A 47 8.46 -6.92 -4.89
C PRO A 47 8.25 -5.63 -5.68
N GLY A 48 8.80 -4.54 -5.17
CA GLY A 48 8.67 -3.23 -5.80
C GLY A 48 7.47 -2.42 -5.36
N MET A 49 6.56 -3.00 -4.57
CA MET A 49 5.47 -2.22 -3.98
C MET A 49 6.02 -1.29 -2.90
N HIS A 50 5.56 -0.05 -2.91
CA HIS A 50 5.94 0.93 -1.88
C HIS A 50 4.97 0.82 -0.70
N LEU A 51 5.51 0.68 0.51
CA LEU A 51 4.70 0.56 1.72
C LEU A 51 4.86 1.80 2.58
N LEU A 52 3.73 2.40 2.94
CA LEU A 52 3.69 3.57 3.81
C LEU A 52 2.87 3.26 5.05
N ALA A 53 3.31 3.79 6.19
CA ALA A 53 2.56 3.68 7.44
C ALA A 53 1.47 4.74 7.47
N GLY A 54 0.24 4.34 7.80
CA GLY A 54 -0.86 5.26 7.91
C GLY A 54 -2.05 4.62 8.59
N ASP A 55 -2.97 5.44 9.09
CA ASP A 55 -4.19 4.99 9.74
C ASP A 55 -5.37 5.77 9.16
N LEU A 56 -6.37 5.05 8.65
CA LEU A 56 -7.57 5.66 8.10
C LEU A 56 -8.34 6.51 9.12
N LEU A 57 -8.17 6.22 10.41
CA LEU A 57 -8.82 6.98 11.48
C LEU A 57 -8.05 8.25 11.84
N ASP A 58 -6.82 8.40 11.35
CA ASP A 58 -5.98 9.57 11.59
C ASP A 58 -5.87 10.38 10.31
N GLN A 59 -6.58 11.50 10.29
CA GLN A 59 -6.64 12.35 9.10
C GLN A 59 -5.26 12.87 8.68
N SER A 60 -4.42 13.24 9.64
CA SER A 60 -3.06 13.72 9.34
C SER A 60 -2.21 12.63 8.71
N SER A 61 -2.30 11.41 9.23
CA SER A 61 -1.59 10.25 8.70
C SER A 61 -2.03 9.94 7.28
N LEU A 62 -3.35 9.93 7.04
CA LEU A 62 -3.90 9.66 5.71
C LEU A 62 -3.46 10.73 4.71
N GLN A 63 -3.49 12.00 5.12
CA GLN A 63 -3.06 13.09 4.25
C GLN A 63 -1.58 12.97 3.90
N HIS A 64 -0.75 12.58 4.84
CA HIS A 64 0.68 12.34 4.60
C HIS A 64 0.88 11.23 3.56
N VAL A 65 0.15 10.13 3.69
CA VAL A 65 0.23 9.02 2.74
C VAL A 65 -0.19 9.47 1.35
N LEU A 66 -1.28 10.21 1.23
CA LEU A 66 -1.74 10.71 -0.06
C LEU A 66 -0.74 11.68 -0.69
N THR A 67 -0.10 12.52 0.12
CA THR A 67 0.91 13.44 -0.36
C THR A 67 2.14 12.72 -0.89
N GLU A 68 2.61 11.69 -0.16
CA GLU A 68 3.78 10.92 -0.57
C GLU A 68 3.50 10.07 -1.82
N ALA A 69 2.35 9.41 -1.86
CA ALA A 69 2.02 8.49 -2.95
C ALA A 69 1.55 9.21 -4.21
N GLU A 70 0.83 10.32 -4.06
CA GLU A 70 0.22 11.06 -5.19
C GLU A 70 -0.52 10.10 -6.14
N PRO A 71 -1.47 9.29 -5.64
CA PRO A 71 -2.06 8.24 -6.45
C PRO A 71 -3.01 8.79 -7.51
N ASP A 72 -3.09 8.06 -8.63
CA ASP A 72 -4.10 8.31 -9.65
C ASP A 72 -5.43 7.66 -9.25
N VAL A 73 -5.37 6.52 -8.57
CA VAL A 73 -6.54 5.77 -8.11
C VAL A 73 -6.32 5.21 -6.71
#